data_90341fb1337eb57cd880af3b71247d28
#
_entry.id   90341fb1337eb57cd880af3b71247d28
#
_cell.length_a   1.000
_cell.length_b   1.000
_cell.length_c   1.000
_cell.angle_alpha   90.00
_cell.angle_beta   90.00
_cell.angle_gamma   90.00
#
_symmetry.space_group_name_H-M   'P 1'
#
loop_
_entity.id
_entity.type
_entity.pdbx_description
1 polymer ?
#
loop_
_entity_poly.entity_id
_entity_poly.type
_entity_poly.pdbx_seq_one_letter_code
_entity_poly.pdbx_strand_id
1 'polypeptide(L)'
;ISLENVFDYSEYWEVTRGLYAPFDCTATMKSGNADVYENEIPGGQYTNLHFQAHSMGLGNKFKEVKKAYAEANKLLGDLIKVTPSSKIVGDLAQFMVQNSLSRAEVEERADELSFPLSVVEFLQGHIGIPHGGFPEPFRSKVQGHECATRREHTHAQ
;
A
#
# COMPACT_ATOMS: atom_id res chain seq x y z
N ILE A 1 -20.47 20.88 -24.89
CA ILE A 1 -20.18 21.38 -23.54
C ILE A 1 -19.59 22.76 -23.69
N SER A 2 -20.16 23.76 -23.02
CA SER A 2 -19.62 25.13 -23.02
C SER A 2 -18.39 25.19 -22.10
N LEU A 3 -17.26 25.68 -22.60
CA LEU A 3 -16.07 25.92 -21.81
C LEU A 3 -16.30 26.98 -20.72
N GLU A 4 -17.16 27.94 -20.97
CA GLU A 4 -17.54 28.96 -20.02
C GLU A 4 -18.12 28.33 -18.75
N ASN A 5 -19.07 27.39 -18.87
CA ASN A 5 -19.64 26.67 -17.73
C ASN A 5 -18.57 25.86 -16.98
N VAL A 6 -17.58 25.34 -17.69
CA VAL A 6 -16.46 24.59 -17.04
C VAL A 6 -15.58 25.53 -16.20
N PHE A 7 -15.34 26.75 -16.69
CA PHE A 7 -14.59 27.76 -15.95
C PHE A 7 -15.35 28.23 -14.71
N ASP A 8 -16.65 28.43 -14.80
CA ASP A 8 -17.53 28.79 -13.67
C ASP A 8 -17.50 27.68 -12.59
N TYR A 9 -17.56 26.40 -13.00
CA TYR A 9 -17.42 25.27 -12.08
C TYR A 9 -16.04 25.19 -11.46
N SER A 10 -15.00 25.50 -12.21
CA SER A 10 -13.63 25.53 -11.68
C SER A 10 -13.48 26.58 -10.58
N GLU A 11 -13.99 27.79 -10.83
CA GLU A 11 -13.98 28.87 -9.84
C GLU A 11 -14.81 28.51 -8.59
N TYR A 12 -16.02 27.97 -8.80
CA TYR A 12 -16.85 27.49 -7.70
C TYR A 12 -16.12 26.50 -6.80
N TRP A 13 -15.47 25.50 -7.36
CA TRP A 13 -14.73 24.50 -6.60
C TRP A 13 -13.48 25.06 -5.95
N GLU A 14 -12.80 26.00 -6.56
CA GLU A 14 -11.64 26.68 -5.98
C GLU A 14 -12.05 27.44 -4.69
N VAL A 15 -13.11 28.20 -4.74
CA VAL A 15 -13.67 28.93 -3.58
C VAL A 15 -14.17 27.95 -2.52
N THR A 16 -14.93 26.93 -2.94
CA THR A 16 -15.49 25.90 -2.04
C THR A 16 -14.40 25.16 -1.31
N ARG A 17 -13.25 24.90 -1.93
CA ARG A 17 -12.10 24.29 -1.28
C ARG A 17 -11.66 25.02 -0.03
N GLY A 18 -11.80 26.34 0.01
CA GLY A 18 -11.50 27.14 1.21
C GLY A 18 -12.31 26.74 2.43
N LEU A 19 -13.53 26.19 2.25
CA LEU A 19 -14.41 25.77 3.34
C LEU A 19 -13.95 24.47 3.99
N TYR A 20 -13.43 23.52 3.25
CA TYR A 20 -12.97 22.22 3.76
C TYR A 20 -11.45 22.08 3.86
N ALA A 21 -10.70 23.08 3.42
CA ALA A 21 -9.23 23.09 3.53
C ALA A 21 -8.70 22.84 4.96
N PRO A 22 -9.36 23.29 6.04
CA PRO A 22 -8.94 22.98 7.40
C PRO A 22 -9.06 21.50 7.77
N PHE A 23 -9.91 20.77 7.06
CA PHE A 23 -10.13 19.32 7.24
C PHE A 23 -9.35 18.49 6.24
N ASP A 24 -8.66 19.13 5.30
CA ASP A 24 -7.90 18.50 4.24
C ASP A 24 -6.65 17.82 4.82
N CYS A 25 -6.36 16.64 4.33
CA CYS A 25 -5.34 15.76 4.88
C CYS A 25 -3.93 16.25 4.62
N THR A 26 -3.62 17.50 4.61
CA THR A 26 -2.25 17.98 4.71
C THR A 26 -1.77 19.06 3.75
N ALA A 27 -0.96 19.91 4.31
CA ALA A 27 -0.02 20.76 3.57
C ALA A 27 0.87 19.96 2.58
N THR A 28 1.14 18.69 2.86
CA THR A 28 1.90 17.75 2.01
C THR A 28 1.24 17.49 0.66
N MET A 29 -0.08 17.58 0.59
CA MET A 29 -0.85 17.48 -0.64
C MET A 29 -0.74 18.70 -1.55
N LYS A 30 -0.31 19.82 -1.00
CA LYS A 30 -0.23 21.11 -1.70
C LYS A 30 1.13 21.35 -2.35
N SER A 31 2.12 20.52 -2.07
CA SER A 31 3.46 20.63 -2.64
C SER A 31 3.82 19.35 -3.38
N GLY A 32 4.31 19.47 -4.61
CA GLY A 32 4.91 18.34 -5.32
C GLY A 32 6.23 17.94 -4.66
N ASN A 33 6.45 16.64 -4.48
CA ASN A 33 7.71 16.09 -4.01
C ASN A 33 8.21 15.04 -5.00
N ALA A 34 9.48 15.13 -5.40
CA ALA A 34 10.11 14.18 -6.31
C ALA A 34 10.23 12.76 -5.71
N ASP A 35 10.10 12.61 -4.40
CA ASP A 35 10.05 11.32 -3.70
C ASP A 35 9.03 10.34 -4.30
N VAL A 36 7.94 10.86 -4.88
CA VAL A 36 6.92 10.05 -5.56
C VAL A 36 7.53 9.26 -6.72
N TYR A 37 8.48 9.85 -7.44
CA TYR A 37 9.17 9.19 -8.54
C TYR A 37 10.27 8.25 -8.04
N GLU A 38 11.02 8.65 -7.01
CA GLU A 38 12.08 7.83 -6.42
C GLU A 38 11.54 6.54 -5.80
N ASN A 39 10.42 6.62 -5.09
CA ASN A 39 9.82 5.48 -4.39
C ASN A 39 8.65 4.87 -5.16
N GLU A 40 8.34 5.37 -6.36
CA GLU A 40 7.30 4.87 -7.27
C GLU A 40 5.90 4.80 -6.63
N ILE A 41 5.55 5.75 -5.77
CA ILE A 41 4.27 5.79 -5.07
C ILE A 41 3.27 6.63 -5.86
N PRO A 42 2.13 6.08 -6.32
CA PRO A 42 1.07 6.88 -6.95
C PRO A 42 0.56 7.98 -6.02
N GLY A 43 0.24 9.17 -6.57
CA GLY A 43 -0.13 10.34 -5.77
C GLY A 43 -1.27 10.10 -4.77
N GLY A 44 -2.35 9.42 -5.18
CA GLY A 44 -3.45 9.06 -4.28
C GLY A 44 -3.02 8.08 -3.19
N GLN A 45 -2.17 7.12 -3.51
CA GLN A 45 -1.64 6.20 -2.53
C GLN A 45 -0.65 6.87 -1.57
N TYR A 46 0.11 7.85 -2.04
CA TYR A 46 1.02 8.61 -1.18
C TYR A 46 0.27 9.25 0.00
N THR A 47 -0.87 9.87 -0.28
CA THR A 47 -1.72 10.49 0.75
C THR A 47 -2.24 9.47 1.74
N ASN A 48 -2.81 8.38 1.24
CA ASN A 48 -3.36 7.32 2.08
C ASN A 48 -2.27 6.68 2.93
N LEU A 49 -1.12 6.37 2.35
CA LEU A 49 0.03 5.79 3.04
C LEU A 49 0.57 6.71 4.14
N HIS A 50 0.64 8.02 3.87
CA HIS A 50 1.05 9.01 4.85
C HIS A 50 0.10 9.05 6.04
N PHE A 51 -1.21 9.12 5.77
CA PHE A 51 -2.23 9.12 6.81
C PHE A 51 -2.21 7.83 7.65
N GLN A 52 -2.16 6.68 7.00
CA GLN A 52 -2.10 5.38 7.66
C GLN A 52 -0.84 5.23 8.52
N ALA A 53 0.33 5.59 8.00
CA ALA A 53 1.58 5.53 8.74
C ALA A 53 1.52 6.38 10.02
N HIS A 54 0.96 7.59 9.95
CA HIS A 54 0.77 8.43 11.13
C HIS A 54 -0.21 7.83 12.13
N SER A 55 -1.33 7.27 11.65
CA SER A 55 -2.33 6.60 12.50
C SER A 55 -1.77 5.37 13.23
N MET A 56 -0.79 4.70 12.63
CA MET A 56 -0.11 3.54 13.21
C MET A 56 1.13 3.92 14.05
N GLY A 57 1.37 5.21 14.27
CA GLY A 57 2.54 5.69 15.02
C GLY A 57 3.85 5.63 14.24
N LEU A 58 3.81 5.37 12.93
CA LEU A 58 4.98 5.30 12.04
C LEU A 58 5.30 6.63 11.36
N GLY A 59 4.70 7.74 11.78
CA GLY A 59 4.93 9.06 11.18
C GLY A 59 6.41 9.46 11.13
N ASN A 60 7.15 9.21 12.20
CA ASN A 60 8.58 9.46 12.26
C ASN A 60 9.42 8.55 11.34
N LYS A 61 8.86 7.41 10.93
CA LYS A 61 9.47 6.43 10.04
C LYS A 61 8.92 6.49 8.61
N PHE A 62 8.17 7.54 8.28
CA PHE A 62 7.51 7.62 6.96
C PHE A 62 8.51 7.55 5.79
N LYS A 63 9.74 8.05 5.98
CA LYS A 63 10.81 7.91 4.98
C LYS A 63 11.19 6.44 4.76
N GLU A 64 11.19 5.64 5.82
CA GLU A 64 11.44 4.19 5.75
C GLU A 64 10.26 3.48 5.07
N VAL A 65 9.02 3.88 5.39
CA VAL A 65 7.82 3.34 4.75
C VAL A 65 7.82 3.60 3.24
N LYS A 66 8.25 4.78 2.79
CA LYS A 66 8.38 5.07 1.36
C LYS A 66 9.39 4.16 0.67
N LYS A 67 10.55 3.94 1.27
CA LYS A 67 11.55 3.00 0.73
C LYS A 67 11.05 1.57 0.74
N ALA A 68 10.42 1.14 1.83
CA ALA A 68 9.82 -0.18 1.94
C ALA A 68 8.72 -0.40 0.90
N TYR A 69 8.03 0.66 0.45
CA TYR A 69 7.01 0.56 -0.59
C TYR A 69 7.59 0.06 -1.93
N ALA A 70 8.73 0.58 -2.35
CA ALA A 70 9.40 0.11 -3.56
C ALA A 70 9.87 -1.36 -3.42
N GLU A 71 10.43 -1.72 -2.26
CA GLU A 71 10.86 -3.10 -2.00
C GLU A 71 9.68 -4.08 -1.88
N ALA A 72 8.57 -3.65 -1.26
CA ALA A 72 7.34 -4.43 -1.20
C ALA A 72 6.75 -4.67 -2.60
N ASN A 73 6.80 -3.67 -3.49
CA ASN A 73 6.35 -3.85 -4.87
C ASN A 73 7.16 -4.89 -5.62
N LYS A 74 8.48 -4.87 -5.47
CA LYS A 74 9.36 -5.89 -6.07
C LYS A 74 9.06 -7.29 -5.52
N LEU A 75 8.79 -7.38 -4.22
CA LEU A 75 8.43 -8.64 -3.56
C LEU A 75 7.13 -9.24 -4.10
N LEU A 76 6.19 -8.38 -4.49
CA LEU A 76 4.90 -8.78 -5.06
C LEU A 76 4.92 -8.97 -6.59
N GLY A 77 6.09 -8.81 -7.23
CA GLY A 77 6.27 -9.04 -8.66
C GLY A 77 6.09 -7.79 -9.54
N ASP A 78 6.47 -6.63 -9.04
CA ASP A 78 6.40 -5.34 -9.74
C ASP A 78 4.99 -5.03 -10.28
N LEU A 79 4.02 -5.01 -9.39
CA LEU A 79 2.63 -4.76 -9.73
C LEU A 79 2.42 -3.38 -10.35
N ILE A 80 1.51 -3.31 -11.31
CA ILE A 80 0.95 -2.04 -11.76
C ILE A 80 0.17 -1.44 -10.58
N LYS A 81 0.61 -0.27 -10.13
CA LYS A 81 0.10 0.39 -8.93
C LYS A 81 -1.15 1.20 -9.22
N VAL A 82 -2.28 0.53 -9.20
CA VAL A 82 -3.63 1.08 -9.32
C VAL A 82 -4.51 0.46 -8.23
N THR A 83 -5.61 1.08 -7.85
CA THR A 83 -6.52 0.51 -6.85
C THR A 83 -7.09 -0.83 -7.35
N PRO A 84 -7.01 -1.93 -6.59
CA PRO A 84 -6.58 -2.05 -5.19
C PRO A 84 -5.09 -2.42 -4.98
N SER A 85 -4.33 -2.73 -6.01
CA SER A 85 -2.95 -3.23 -5.89
C SER A 85 -2.01 -2.27 -5.16
N SER A 86 -2.14 -0.96 -5.40
CA SER A 86 -1.34 0.06 -4.71
C SER A 86 -1.53 0.06 -3.18
N LYS A 87 -2.75 -0.28 -2.71
CA LYS A 87 -3.03 -0.44 -1.29
C LYS A 87 -2.32 -1.66 -0.72
N ILE A 88 -2.33 -2.78 -1.43
CA ILE A 88 -1.69 -4.04 -1.01
C ILE A 88 -0.18 -3.84 -0.84
N VAL A 89 0.46 -3.15 -1.79
CA VAL A 89 1.88 -2.77 -1.67
C VAL A 89 2.12 -1.90 -0.44
N GLY A 90 1.22 -0.95 -0.17
CA GLY A 90 1.28 -0.09 1.01
C GLY A 90 1.14 -0.85 2.33
N ASP A 91 0.21 -1.77 2.40
CA ASP A 91 -0.02 -2.60 3.59
C ASP A 91 1.21 -3.47 3.89
N LEU A 92 1.83 -4.08 2.85
CA LEU A 92 3.06 -4.84 3.00
C LEU A 92 4.24 -3.96 3.43
N ALA A 93 4.38 -2.78 2.84
CA ALA A 93 5.44 -1.84 3.21
C ALA A 93 5.36 -1.42 4.68
N GLN A 94 4.17 -1.12 5.17
CA GLN A 94 3.94 -0.77 6.58
C GLN A 94 4.23 -1.96 7.51
N PHE A 95 3.81 -3.16 7.11
CA PHE A 95 4.12 -4.39 7.84
C PHE A 95 5.63 -4.60 7.96
N MET A 96 6.38 -4.40 6.88
CA MET A 96 7.84 -4.52 6.89
C MET A 96 8.49 -3.54 7.87
N VAL A 97 8.09 -2.27 7.84
CA VAL A 97 8.65 -1.24 8.73
C VAL A 97 8.24 -1.45 10.17
N GLN A 98 7.00 -1.84 10.43
CA GLN A 98 6.49 -2.10 11.77
C GLN A 98 7.24 -3.24 12.46
N ASN A 99 7.60 -4.27 11.71
CA ASN A 99 8.32 -5.43 12.20
C ASN A 99 9.85 -5.32 12.00
N SER A 100 10.34 -4.19 11.48
CA SER A 100 11.76 -3.96 11.19
C SER A 100 12.37 -5.03 10.27
N LEU A 101 11.63 -5.45 9.26
CA LEU A 101 12.00 -6.50 8.31
C LEU A 101 12.53 -5.89 7.01
N SER A 102 13.67 -6.38 6.54
CA SER A 102 14.16 -6.16 5.19
C SER A 102 13.43 -7.09 4.19
N ARG A 103 13.54 -6.76 2.90
CA ARG A 103 12.99 -7.62 1.84
C ARG A 103 13.52 -9.05 1.92
N ALA A 104 14.82 -9.23 2.12
CA ALA A 104 15.44 -10.54 2.20
C ALA A 104 14.90 -11.37 3.37
N GLU A 105 14.73 -10.75 4.54
CA GLU A 105 14.14 -11.42 5.71
C GLU A 105 12.68 -11.81 5.49
N VAL A 106 11.91 -11.00 4.77
CA VAL A 106 10.53 -11.34 4.41
C VAL A 106 10.49 -12.51 3.45
N GLU A 107 11.35 -12.56 2.43
CA GLU A 107 11.44 -13.68 1.49
C GLU A 107 11.89 -14.98 2.17
N GLU A 108 12.86 -14.89 3.07
CA GLU A 108 13.39 -16.06 3.80
C GLU A 108 12.35 -16.63 4.76
N ARG A 109 11.71 -15.76 5.56
CA ARG A 109 10.81 -16.14 6.65
C ARG A 109 9.33 -16.05 6.29
N ALA A 110 8.99 -16.08 5.01
CA ALA A 110 7.61 -15.91 4.55
C ALA A 110 6.65 -16.99 5.07
N ASP A 111 7.15 -18.14 5.44
CA ASP A 111 6.42 -19.27 6.04
C ASP A 111 6.22 -19.15 7.56
N GLU A 112 6.85 -18.17 8.21
CA GLU A 112 6.73 -17.91 9.65
C GLU A 112 5.94 -16.62 9.95
N LEU A 113 5.82 -15.74 8.96
CA LEU A 113 5.28 -14.39 9.14
C LEU A 113 3.76 -14.35 8.92
N SER A 114 3.06 -13.68 9.83
CA SER A 114 1.63 -13.39 9.71
C SER A 114 1.42 -12.11 8.89
N PHE A 115 1.18 -12.27 7.60
CA PHE A 115 1.01 -11.14 6.68
C PHE A 115 -0.36 -10.46 6.83
N PRO A 116 -0.46 -9.16 6.43
CA PRO A 116 -1.74 -8.48 6.31
C PRO A 116 -2.71 -9.26 5.40
N LEU A 117 -3.98 -9.32 5.78
CA LEU A 117 -5.01 -10.06 5.05
C LEU A 117 -5.06 -9.70 3.55
N SER A 118 -4.91 -8.40 3.23
CA SER A 118 -4.91 -7.92 1.85
C SER A 118 -3.79 -8.54 1.00
N VAL A 119 -2.62 -8.80 1.59
CA VAL A 119 -1.48 -9.46 0.92
C VAL A 119 -1.78 -10.93 0.68
N VAL A 120 -2.34 -11.60 1.68
CA VAL A 120 -2.73 -13.00 1.59
C VAL A 120 -3.79 -13.21 0.52
N GLU A 121 -4.86 -12.43 0.55
CA GLU A 121 -5.96 -12.48 -0.44
C GLU A 121 -5.46 -12.21 -1.86
N PHE A 122 -4.52 -11.28 -2.02
CA PHE A 122 -3.87 -11.04 -3.31
C PHE A 122 -3.15 -12.28 -3.80
N LEU A 123 -2.30 -12.89 -2.98
CA LEU A 123 -1.53 -14.10 -3.36
C LEU A 123 -2.43 -15.31 -3.57
N GLN A 124 -3.62 -15.34 -2.99
CA GLN A 124 -4.67 -16.34 -3.25
C GLN A 124 -5.41 -16.08 -4.57
N GLY A 125 -5.24 -14.92 -5.18
CA GLY A 125 -5.85 -14.57 -6.46
C GLY A 125 -7.24 -13.94 -6.37
N HIS A 126 -7.67 -13.44 -5.20
CA HIS A 126 -9.01 -12.85 -5.00
C HIS A 126 -9.25 -11.61 -5.88
N ILE A 127 -8.21 -10.92 -6.29
CA ILE A 127 -8.31 -9.76 -7.20
C ILE A 127 -7.78 -10.05 -8.61
N GLY A 128 -7.63 -11.33 -8.95
CA GLY A 128 -7.09 -11.78 -10.23
C GLY A 128 -5.62 -12.13 -10.18
N ILE A 129 -5.10 -12.55 -11.33
CA ILE A 129 -3.70 -12.95 -11.49
C ILE A 129 -2.94 -11.79 -12.17
N PRO A 130 -1.83 -11.30 -11.61
CA PRO A 130 -1.05 -10.24 -12.22
C PRO A 130 -0.38 -10.69 -13.51
N HIS A 131 -0.05 -9.73 -14.37
CA HIS A 131 0.73 -10.02 -15.58
C HIS A 131 2.07 -10.65 -15.16
N GLY A 132 2.39 -11.80 -15.73
CA GLY A 132 3.59 -12.56 -15.36
C GLY A 132 3.39 -13.57 -14.22
N GLY A 133 2.19 -13.63 -13.63
CA GLY A 133 1.88 -14.54 -12.53
C GLY A 133 2.30 -14.00 -11.16
N PHE A 134 2.19 -14.85 -10.15
CA PHE A 134 2.62 -14.53 -8.81
C PHE A 134 4.10 -14.87 -8.58
N PRO A 135 4.82 -14.11 -7.74
CA PRO A 135 6.22 -14.39 -7.44
C PRO A 135 6.36 -15.69 -6.63
N GLU A 136 7.15 -16.63 -7.15
CA GLU A 136 7.52 -17.84 -6.45
C GLU A 136 9.01 -17.77 -6.00
N PRO A 137 9.40 -18.35 -4.86
CA PRO A 137 8.60 -19.19 -3.94
C PRO A 137 7.81 -18.41 -2.88
N PHE A 138 7.78 -17.09 -2.93
CA PHE A 138 7.14 -16.22 -1.92
C PHE A 138 5.67 -16.58 -1.73
N ARG A 139 4.90 -16.70 -2.82
CA ARG A 139 3.49 -17.10 -2.78
C ARG A 139 3.27 -18.43 -2.06
N SER A 140 4.03 -19.45 -2.44
CA SER A 140 3.88 -20.80 -1.89
C SER A 140 4.18 -20.83 -0.39
N LYS A 141 5.17 -20.09 0.08
CA LYS A 141 5.51 -19.96 1.50
C LYS A 141 4.39 -19.30 2.30
N VAL A 142 3.86 -18.17 1.82
CA VAL A 142 2.76 -17.43 2.49
C VAL A 142 1.51 -18.30 2.60
N GLN A 143 1.14 -19.01 1.51
CA GLN A 143 -0.01 -19.90 1.51
C GLN A 143 0.18 -21.13 2.40
N GLY A 144 1.39 -21.66 2.49
CA GLY A 144 1.74 -22.78 3.37
C GLY A 144 1.52 -22.44 4.85
N HIS A 145 1.93 -21.25 5.27
CA HIS A 145 1.73 -20.77 6.64
C HIS A 145 0.25 -20.67 7.00
N GLU A 146 -0.57 -20.07 6.15
CA GLU A 146 -2.02 -19.95 6.39
C GLU A 146 -2.74 -21.28 6.49
N CYS A 147 -2.34 -22.26 5.67
CA CYS A 147 -2.93 -23.59 5.71
C CYS A 147 -2.57 -24.31 7.02
N ALA A 148 -1.36 -24.10 7.57
CA ALA A 148 -0.94 -24.65 8.85
C ALA A 148 -1.71 -24.02 10.02
N THR A 149 -1.80 -22.70 10.04
CA THR A 149 -2.49 -21.96 11.12
C THR A 149 -3.99 -22.27 11.18
N ARG A 150 -4.64 -22.41 10.03
CA ARG A 150 -6.06 -22.83 9.99
C ARG A 150 -6.28 -24.25 10.55
N ARG A 151 -5.36 -25.17 10.32
CA ARG A 151 -5.46 -26.53 10.86
C ARG A 151 -5.31 -26.57 12.39
N GLU A 152 -4.42 -25.76 12.96
CA GLU A 152 -4.26 -25.67 14.40
C GLU A 152 -5.50 -25.12 15.10
N HIS A 153 -6.16 -24.11 14.54
CA HIS A 153 -7.42 -23.57 15.07
C HIS A 153 -8.61 -24.53 14.96
N THR A 154 -8.60 -25.44 13.99
CA THR A 154 -9.69 -26.41 13.81
C THR A 154 -9.55 -27.61 14.76
N HIS A 155 -8.35 -27.89 15.26
CA HIS A 155 -8.09 -28.96 16.24
C HIS A 155 -8.20 -28.50 17.70
N ALA A 156 -8.36 -27.20 17.93
CA ALA A 156 -8.49 -26.60 19.28
C ALA A 156 -9.96 -26.33 19.69
N GLN A 157 -10.93 -26.73 18.87
CA GLN A 157 -12.37 -26.73 19.17
C GLN A 157 -12.88 -28.17 19.33
#